data_f8a748be7b5a8d008431ca3aab8bcefa
#
_entry.id   f8a748be7b5a8d008431ca3aab8bcefa
#
_cell.length_a   1.000
_cell.length_b   1.000
_cell.length_c   1.000
_cell.angle_alpha   90.00
_cell.angle_beta   90.00
_cell.angle_gamma   90.00
#
_symmetry.space_group_name_H-M   'P 1'
#
loop_
_entity.id
_entity.type
_entity.pdbx_description
1 polymer ?
#
loop_
_entity_poly.entity_id
_entity_poly.type
_entity_poly.pdbx_seq_one_letter_code
_entity_poly.pdbx_strand_id
1 'polypeptide(L)'
;MKKQLFYLLLAAGVLSACGPAAPQLGKDSVEDVIGAMTLEEKAHLVIGTGMVGTSGDSTVIGTTKKLVPGAAGTTYPIPRLGIPAIVLADGPAGLRIDPIREGDSATYYCTHFPIGTLLASTWNQDLVEEVGKSIGNEVLEYGADVLLAPALNIHRNPLCGRNFEYYSEDPLVRSEEHTSEL
;
A
#
# COMPACT_ATOMS: atom_id res chain seq x y z
N MET A 1 -34.04 7.23 -50.21
CA MET A 1 -32.64 7.74 -50.07
C MET A 1 -32.31 8.23 -48.66
N LYS A 2 -33.11 9.09 -47.97
CA LYS A 2 -32.81 9.60 -46.63
C LYS A 2 -32.75 8.53 -45.54
N LYS A 3 -33.55 7.46 -45.57
CA LYS A 3 -33.56 6.36 -44.58
C LYS A 3 -32.27 5.47 -44.71
N GLN A 4 -31.83 5.22 -45.91
CA GLN A 4 -30.60 4.41 -46.12
C GLN A 4 -29.34 5.14 -45.67
N LEU A 5 -29.29 6.47 -45.86
CA LEU A 5 -28.18 7.29 -45.39
C LEU A 5 -28.12 7.33 -43.84
N PHE A 6 -29.29 7.32 -43.17
CA PHE A 6 -29.39 7.28 -41.71
C PHE A 6 -28.85 5.95 -41.14
N TYR A 7 -29.15 4.81 -41.75
CA TYR A 7 -28.64 3.51 -41.34
C TYR A 7 -27.15 3.36 -41.61
N LEU A 8 -26.61 3.97 -42.69
CA LEU A 8 -25.18 3.96 -42.96
C LEU A 8 -24.40 4.81 -41.94
N LEU A 9 -24.95 5.96 -41.53
CA LEU A 9 -24.36 6.77 -40.45
C LEU A 9 -24.42 6.10 -39.09
N LEU A 10 -25.51 5.36 -38.77
CA LEU A 10 -25.63 4.60 -37.54
C LEU A 10 -24.64 3.41 -37.52
N ALA A 11 -24.45 2.72 -38.65
CA ALA A 11 -23.50 1.61 -38.74
C ALA A 11 -22.04 2.09 -38.65
N ALA A 12 -21.71 3.26 -39.21
CA ALA A 12 -20.37 3.86 -39.09
C ALA A 12 -20.06 4.29 -37.67
N GLY A 13 -21.04 4.75 -36.89
CA GLY A 13 -20.88 5.11 -35.49
C GLY A 13 -20.58 3.93 -34.55
N VAL A 14 -21.07 2.73 -34.87
CA VAL A 14 -20.83 1.52 -34.07
C VAL A 14 -19.46 0.91 -34.33
N LEU A 15 -18.87 1.11 -35.51
CA LEU A 15 -17.56 0.59 -35.86
C LEU A 15 -16.38 1.43 -35.30
N SER A 16 -16.65 2.65 -34.82
CA SER A 16 -15.61 3.52 -34.26
C SER A 16 -15.32 3.23 -32.75
N ALA A 17 -16.07 2.33 -32.12
CA ALA A 17 -15.93 2.03 -30.69
C ALA A 17 -14.93 0.89 -30.37
N CYS A 18 -14.31 0.27 -31.40
CA CYS A 18 -13.37 -0.83 -31.20
C CYS A 18 -11.93 -0.37 -31.45
N GLY A 19 -11.46 0.60 -30.66
CA GLY A 19 -10.01 0.83 -30.51
C GLY A 19 -9.37 -0.36 -29.77
N PRO A 20 -8.07 -0.63 -29.94
CA PRO A 20 -7.38 -1.65 -29.16
C PRO A 20 -7.62 -1.40 -27.69
N ALA A 21 -7.97 -2.46 -26.95
CA ALA A 21 -8.18 -2.37 -25.51
C ALA A 21 -6.89 -1.87 -24.85
N ALA A 22 -7.02 -0.99 -23.87
CA ALA A 22 -5.87 -0.52 -23.10
C ALA A 22 -5.17 -1.71 -22.39
N PRO A 23 -3.83 -1.74 -22.35
CA PRO A 23 -3.11 -2.79 -21.68
C PRO A 23 -3.48 -2.84 -20.19
N GLN A 24 -3.46 -4.05 -19.62
CA GLN A 24 -3.91 -4.32 -18.24
C GLN A 24 -2.76 -4.87 -17.42
N LEU A 25 -2.54 -4.33 -16.24
CA LEU A 25 -1.58 -4.88 -15.28
C LEU A 25 -1.96 -6.34 -14.95
N GLY A 26 -0.95 -7.22 -14.96
CA GLY A 26 -1.13 -8.66 -14.72
C GLY A 26 -1.54 -9.48 -15.96
N LYS A 27 -1.80 -8.82 -17.11
CA LYS A 27 -2.07 -9.48 -18.40
C LYS A 27 -1.05 -9.12 -19.46
N ASP A 28 -0.70 -7.85 -19.54
CA ASP A 28 0.25 -7.31 -20.50
C ASP A 28 1.58 -6.98 -19.81
N SER A 29 2.61 -6.64 -20.57
CA SER A 29 3.90 -6.29 -20.01
C SER A 29 3.83 -4.99 -19.18
N VAL A 30 4.69 -4.88 -18.18
CA VAL A 30 4.77 -3.65 -17.36
C VAL A 30 5.13 -2.44 -18.24
N GLU A 31 5.99 -2.65 -19.23
CA GLU A 31 6.42 -1.62 -20.20
C GLU A 31 5.24 -1.09 -21.01
N ASP A 32 4.35 -1.97 -21.50
CA ASP A 32 3.15 -1.58 -22.25
C ASP A 32 2.18 -0.80 -21.37
N VAL A 33 1.97 -1.26 -20.12
CA VAL A 33 1.11 -0.57 -19.14
C VAL A 33 1.67 0.83 -18.84
N ILE A 34 2.98 0.95 -18.56
CA ILE A 34 3.63 2.24 -18.32
C ILE A 34 3.58 3.13 -19.56
N GLY A 35 3.77 2.54 -20.75
CA GLY A 35 3.68 3.26 -22.03
C GLY A 35 2.30 3.87 -22.28
N ALA A 36 1.26 3.18 -21.83
CA ALA A 36 -0.13 3.62 -21.96
C ALA A 36 -0.56 4.67 -20.91
N MET A 37 0.22 4.85 -19.83
CA MET A 37 -0.07 5.85 -18.80
C MET A 37 0.18 7.27 -19.30
N THR A 38 -0.74 8.17 -18.98
CA THR A 38 -0.53 9.62 -19.17
C THR A 38 0.51 10.13 -18.17
N LEU A 39 1.09 11.30 -18.44
CA LEU A 39 2.02 11.95 -17.50
C LEU A 39 1.37 12.25 -16.16
N GLU A 40 0.11 12.65 -16.17
CA GLU A 40 -0.66 12.91 -14.97
C GLU A 40 -0.87 11.64 -14.14
N GLU A 41 -1.24 10.53 -14.77
CA GLU A 41 -1.37 9.24 -14.08
C GLU A 41 -0.05 8.76 -13.48
N LYS A 42 1.07 8.93 -14.19
CA LYS A 42 2.40 8.64 -13.65
C LYS A 42 2.72 9.49 -12.42
N ALA A 43 2.41 10.79 -12.49
CA ALA A 43 2.60 11.71 -11.35
C ALA A 43 1.72 11.31 -10.16
N HIS A 44 0.45 11.02 -10.37
CA HIS A 44 -0.47 10.58 -9.31
C HIS A 44 -0.03 9.27 -8.68
N LEU A 45 0.45 8.30 -9.47
CA LEU A 45 0.88 7.00 -8.94
C LEU A 45 2.07 7.14 -7.97
N VAL A 46 3.05 7.99 -8.27
CA VAL A 46 4.23 8.18 -7.42
C VAL A 46 3.98 9.10 -6.23
N ILE A 47 2.99 9.99 -6.30
CA ILE A 47 2.57 10.86 -5.19
C ILE A 47 1.64 10.10 -4.24
N GLY A 48 0.80 9.20 -4.79
CA GLY A 48 -0.27 8.52 -4.04
C GLY A 48 -1.44 9.45 -3.74
N THR A 49 -2.29 9.04 -2.79
CA THR A 49 -3.49 9.80 -2.40
C THR A 49 -3.29 10.63 -1.13
N GLY A 50 -2.07 10.63 -0.60
CA GLY A 50 -1.70 11.35 0.61
C GLY A 50 -2.17 10.69 1.91
N MET A 51 -1.66 11.18 3.02
CA MET A 51 -2.07 10.84 4.38
C MET A 51 -3.17 11.81 4.82
N VAL A 52 -4.13 11.34 5.63
CA VAL A 52 -5.08 12.25 6.29
C VAL A 52 -4.27 13.19 7.18
N GLY A 53 -4.16 14.45 6.76
CA GLY A 53 -3.23 15.40 7.33
C GLY A 53 -3.54 15.76 8.78
N THR A 54 -2.49 16.00 9.53
CA THR A 54 -2.49 16.66 10.85
C THR A 54 -2.94 18.11 10.79
N SER A 55 -3.18 18.65 9.61
CA SER A 55 -3.63 20.03 9.38
C SER A 55 -5.06 20.07 8.85
N GLY A 56 -6.05 19.73 9.63
CA GLY A 56 -7.48 20.03 9.52
C GLY A 56 -8.12 20.46 8.19
N ASP A 57 -7.38 20.48 7.10
CA ASP A 57 -7.86 20.85 5.78
C ASP A 57 -8.27 19.60 5.00
N SER A 58 -9.54 19.52 4.67
CA SER A 58 -10.26 18.42 4.09
C SER A 58 -9.94 18.12 2.61
N THR A 59 -8.91 18.71 2.06
CA THR A 59 -8.57 18.64 0.63
C THR A 59 -7.62 17.52 0.25
N VAL A 60 -7.13 16.71 1.18
CA VAL A 60 -6.42 15.50 0.82
C VAL A 60 -7.43 14.47 0.35
N ILE A 61 -7.41 14.17 -0.91
CA ILE A 61 -8.27 13.21 -1.60
C ILE A 61 -8.12 11.83 -0.94
N GLY A 62 -8.91 11.59 0.10
CA GLY A 62 -8.72 10.50 1.04
C GLY A 62 -9.32 9.18 0.59
N THR A 63 -8.74 8.49 -0.38
CA THR A 63 -9.06 7.08 -0.64
C THR A 63 -8.69 6.21 0.57
N THR A 64 -7.59 6.53 1.24
CA THR A 64 -7.10 5.85 2.46
C THR A 64 -8.17 5.76 3.54
N LYS A 65 -8.88 6.85 3.81
CA LYS A 65 -9.92 6.89 4.84
C LYS A 65 -11.11 5.96 4.53
N LYS A 66 -11.31 5.61 3.26
CA LYS A 66 -12.40 4.72 2.82
C LYS A 66 -12.00 3.26 2.79
N LEU A 67 -10.73 2.95 2.53
CA LEU A 67 -10.23 1.58 2.42
C LEU A 67 -9.85 1.04 3.79
N VAL A 68 -8.82 1.61 4.42
CA VAL A 68 -8.35 1.24 5.76
C VAL A 68 -8.09 2.51 6.54
N PRO A 69 -9.04 2.96 7.39
CA PRO A 69 -8.85 4.14 8.22
C PRO A 69 -7.60 4.02 9.11
N GLY A 70 -6.86 5.11 9.24
CA GLY A 70 -5.63 5.14 10.04
C GLY A 70 -4.39 4.58 9.34
N ALA A 71 -4.51 3.99 8.14
CA ALA A 71 -3.37 3.59 7.33
C ALA A 71 -2.50 4.79 6.93
N ALA A 72 -1.22 4.54 6.65
CA ALA A 72 -0.25 5.59 6.31
C ALA A 72 -0.58 6.28 4.97
N GLY A 73 -1.10 5.54 4.01
CA GLY A 73 -1.50 6.08 2.72
C GLY A 73 -1.97 5.02 1.74
N THR A 74 -2.38 5.46 0.54
CA THR A 74 -2.67 4.57 -0.58
C THR A 74 -2.02 5.08 -1.85
N THR A 75 -1.71 4.17 -2.76
CA THR A 75 -1.38 4.56 -4.13
C THR A 75 -2.62 5.04 -4.87
N TYR A 76 -2.40 5.82 -5.93
CA TYR A 76 -3.48 6.27 -6.79
C TYR A 76 -3.91 5.14 -7.75
N PRO A 77 -5.19 4.73 -7.78
CA PRO A 77 -5.65 3.69 -8.68
C PRO A 77 -5.80 4.20 -10.11
N ILE A 78 -5.50 3.34 -11.09
CA ILE A 78 -5.72 3.61 -12.52
C ILE A 78 -6.54 2.45 -13.11
N PRO A 79 -7.87 2.44 -12.90
CA PRO A 79 -8.73 1.30 -13.25
C PRO A 79 -8.69 0.93 -14.73
N ARG A 80 -8.53 1.91 -15.63
CA ARG A 80 -8.45 1.65 -17.08
C ARG A 80 -7.24 0.81 -17.48
N LEU A 81 -6.20 0.75 -16.63
CA LEU A 81 -4.99 -0.06 -16.81
C LEU A 81 -4.92 -1.25 -15.84
N GLY A 82 -6.00 -1.53 -15.11
CA GLY A 82 -6.03 -2.60 -14.13
C GLY A 82 -5.15 -2.36 -12.90
N ILE A 83 -4.76 -1.12 -12.60
CA ILE A 83 -3.93 -0.77 -11.46
C ILE A 83 -4.85 -0.45 -10.27
N PRO A 84 -4.84 -1.27 -9.20
CA PRO A 84 -5.64 -1.01 -8.00
C PRO A 84 -4.98 0.07 -7.11
N ALA A 85 -5.72 0.55 -6.13
CA ALA A 85 -5.13 1.24 -4.99
C ALA A 85 -4.44 0.20 -4.08
N ILE A 86 -3.22 0.50 -3.65
CA ILE A 86 -2.45 -0.31 -2.70
C ILE A 86 -2.43 0.44 -1.37
N VAL A 87 -2.83 -0.22 -0.30
CA VAL A 87 -2.87 0.35 1.05
C VAL A 87 -1.53 0.13 1.75
N LEU A 88 -0.90 1.21 2.17
CA LEU A 88 0.33 1.17 2.95
C LEU A 88 -0.01 1.49 4.42
N ALA A 89 0.35 0.60 5.33
CA ALA A 89 0.13 0.79 6.76
C ALA A 89 1.45 0.86 7.51
N ASP A 90 1.50 1.71 8.54
CA ASP A 90 2.64 1.82 9.42
C ASP A 90 2.68 0.66 10.41
N GLY A 91 3.87 0.24 10.86
CA GLY A 91 3.90 -0.78 11.87
C GLY A 91 5.19 -1.50 12.23
N PRO A 92 6.29 -0.80 12.65
CA PRO A 92 7.48 -1.50 13.16
C PRO A 92 7.25 -2.36 14.39
N ALA A 93 6.22 -2.05 15.17
CA ALA A 93 5.83 -2.81 16.37
C ALA A 93 4.41 -3.41 16.23
N GLY A 94 3.99 -3.71 15.00
CA GLY A 94 2.67 -4.21 14.66
C GLY A 94 1.87 -3.24 13.80
N LEU A 95 0.85 -3.76 13.14
CA LEU A 95 -0.02 -2.99 12.26
C LEU A 95 -0.67 -1.80 12.99
N ARG A 96 -0.62 -0.61 12.40
CA ARG A 96 -1.22 0.60 12.95
C ARG A 96 -2.30 1.15 12.04
N ILE A 97 -3.55 0.96 12.46
CA ILE A 97 -4.76 1.46 11.80
C ILE A 97 -5.76 1.94 12.85
N ASP A 98 -6.80 2.64 12.42
CA ASP A 98 -7.89 3.02 13.31
C ASP A 98 -8.74 1.78 13.66
N PRO A 99 -9.13 1.61 14.94
CA PRO A 99 -9.89 0.44 15.37
C PRO A 99 -11.35 0.45 14.91
N ILE A 100 -11.86 1.57 14.44
CA ILE A 100 -13.27 1.75 14.05
C ILE A 100 -13.33 2.20 12.59
N ARG A 101 -14.21 1.55 11.83
CA ARG A 101 -14.51 1.90 10.42
C ARG A 101 -15.94 2.37 10.30
N GLU A 102 -16.14 3.45 9.53
CA GLU A 102 -17.48 3.98 9.28
C GLU A 102 -18.36 2.96 8.54
N GLY A 103 -19.54 2.68 9.08
CA GLY A 103 -20.46 1.69 8.50
C GLY A 103 -20.18 0.24 8.83
N ASP A 104 -19.18 -0.03 9.66
CA ASP A 104 -18.84 -1.36 10.16
C ASP A 104 -19.06 -1.44 11.69
N SER A 105 -19.65 -2.52 12.17
CA SER A 105 -19.85 -2.77 13.60
C SER A 105 -18.66 -3.48 14.25
N ALA A 106 -17.70 -3.98 13.46
CA ALA A 106 -16.50 -4.63 13.97
C ALA A 106 -15.52 -3.62 14.56
N THR A 107 -14.72 -4.10 15.51
CA THR A 107 -13.58 -3.34 16.04
C THR A 107 -12.30 -4.05 15.65
N TYR A 108 -11.40 -3.32 15.00
CA TYR A 108 -10.15 -3.82 14.45
C TYR A 108 -9.03 -3.61 15.47
N TYR A 109 -8.81 -4.60 16.33
CA TYR A 109 -7.76 -4.56 17.34
C TYR A 109 -6.44 -5.05 16.75
N CYS A 110 -5.46 -4.15 16.65
CA CYS A 110 -4.11 -4.51 16.26
C CYS A 110 -3.27 -4.86 17.49
N THR A 111 -2.47 -5.91 17.39
CA THR A 111 -1.54 -6.32 18.44
C THR A 111 -0.35 -5.35 18.47
N HIS A 112 -0.01 -4.87 19.65
CA HIS A 112 1.22 -4.15 19.90
C HIS A 112 2.31 -5.14 20.30
N PHE A 113 3.20 -5.44 19.36
CA PHE A 113 4.33 -6.33 19.55
C PHE A 113 5.50 -5.62 20.24
N PRO A 114 6.46 -6.37 20.79
CA PRO A 114 7.69 -5.80 21.33
C PRO A 114 8.45 -4.99 20.28
N ILE A 115 9.09 -3.92 20.70
CA ILE A 115 9.92 -3.08 19.82
C ILE A 115 11.17 -3.83 19.33
N GLY A 116 11.72 -3.40 18.17
CA GLY A 116 12.85 -4.07 17.53
C GLY A 116 14.04 -4.35 18.44
N THR A 117 14.48 -3.37 19.23
CA THR A 117 15.57 -3.55 20.19
C THR A 117 15.29 -4.68 21.22
N LEU A 118 14.04 -4.80 21.68
CA LEU A 118 13.66 -5.86 22.63
C LEU A 118 13.64 -7.23 21.95
N LEU A 119 13.11 -7.32 20.73
CA LEU A 119 13.13 -8.55 19.93
C LEU A 119 14.56 -9.01 19.67
N ALA A 120 15.45 -8.13 19.21
CA ALA A 120 16.86 -8.43 18.99
C ALA A 120 17.58 -8.91 20.27
N SER A 121 17.22 -8.36 21.44
CA SER A 121 17.79 -8.74 22.73
C SER A 121 17.47 -10.18 23.15
N THR A 122 16.52 -10.83 22.52
CA THR A 122 16.19 -12.24 22.76
C THR A 122 17.20 -13.20 22.14
N TRP A 123 17.91 -12.81 21.09
CA TRP A 123 18.78 -13.66 20.28
C TRP A 123 18.08 -14.91 19.76
N ASN A 124 16.78 -14.83 19.56
CA ASN A 124 15.91 -15.93 19.14
C ASN A 124 15.23 -15.60 17.82
N GLN A 125 15.82 -16.06 16.71
CA GLN A 125 15.31 -15.84 15.35
C GLN A 125 13.93 -16.46 15.15
N ASP A 126 13.67 -17.66 15.67
CA ASP A 126 12.39 -18.34 15.53
C ASP A 126 11.25 -17.50 16.16
N LEU A 127 11.53 -16.86 17.31
CA LEU A 127 10.56 -15.98 17.96
C LEU A 127 10.27 -14.74 17.11
N VAL A 128 11.31 -14.15 16.50
CA VAL A 128 11.14 -12.97 15.64
C VAL A 128 10.34 -13.33 14.38
N GLU A 129 10.61 -14.50 13.79
CA GLU A 129 9.84 -15.02 12.66
C GLU A 129 8.36 -15.23 13.02
N GLU A 130 8.06 -15.77 14.20
CA GLU A 130 6.67 -15.93 14.68
C GLU A 130 5.97 -14.57 14.87
N VAL A 131 6.68 -13.58 15.38
CA VAL A 131 6.15 -12.21 15.49
C VAL A 131 5.86 -11.65 14.11
N GLY A 132 6.78 -11.80 13.14
CA GLY A 132 6.60 -11.37 11.76
C GLY A 132 5.37 -12.01 11.11
N LYS A 133 5.22 -13.33 11.24
CA LYS A 133 4.03 -14.06 10.74
C LYS A 133 2.73 -13.56 11.38
N SER A 134 2.76 -13.29 12.67
CA SER A 134 1.57 -12.81 13.40
C SER A 134 1.17 -11.41 12.92
N ILE A 135 2.13 -10.52 12.72
CA ILE A 135 1.89 -9.18 12.15
C ILE A 135 1.36 -9.31 10.71
N GLY A 136 1.99 -10.15 9.89
CA GLY A 136 1.57 -10.38 8.50
C GLY A 136 0.13 -10.89 8.39
N ASN A 137 -0.29 -11.76 9.30
CA ASN A 137 -1.67 -12.24 9.35
C ASN A 137 -2.66 -11.10 9.68
N GLU A 138 -2.34 -10.21 10.61
CA GLU A 138 -3.18 -9.04 10.91
C GLU A 138 -3.24 -8.08 9.70
N VAL A 139 -2.13 -7.88 8.99
CA VAL A 139 -2.07 -7.07 7.77
C VAL A 139 -3.04 -7.60 6.72
N LEU A 140 -3.01 -8.91 6.45
CA LEU A 140 -3.90 -9.58 5.51
C LEU A 140 -5.36 -9.50 5.96
N GLU A 141 -5.64 -9.81 7.23
CA GLU A 141 -6.98 -9.82 7.78
C GLU A 141 -7.64 -8.43 7.72
N TYR A 142 -6.86 -7.39 7.97
CA TYR A 142 -7.39 -6.02 8.05
C TYR A 142 -7.30 -5.24 6.74
N GLY A 143 -6.81 -5.88 5.68
CA GLY A 143 -6.87 -5.37 4.31
C GLY A 143 -5.83 -4.31 4.00
N ALA A 144 -4.69 -4.33 4.65
CA ALA A 144 -3.50 -3.60 4.22
C ALA A 144 -2.69 -4.46 3.24
N ASP A 145 -2.05 -3.83 2.25
CA ASP A 145 -1.28 -4.53 1.22
C ASP A 145 0.23 -4.46 1.49
N VAL A 146 0.68 -3.39 2.10
CA VAL A 146 2.09 -3.14 2.41
C VAL A 146 2.22 -2.68 3.85
N LEU A 147 3.04 -3.38 4.63
CA LEU A 147 3.45 -2.95 5.95
C LEU A 147 4.76 -2.17 5.86
N LEU A 148 4.80 -0.98 6.45
CA LEU A 148 6.01 -0.15 6.54
C LEU A 148 6.83 -0.59 7.75
N ALA A 149 7.41 -1.78 7.65
CA ALA A 149 8.22 -2.46 8.67
C ALA A 149 9.13 -3.49 7.97
N PRO A 150 10.15 -4.02 8.68
CA PRO A 150 10.70 -3.52 9.94
C PRO A 150 11.48 -2.22 9.80
N ALA A 151 11.78 -1.56 10.92
CA ALA A 151 12.59 -0.34 10.89
C ALA A 151 14.09 -0.68 10.73
N LEU A 152 14.64 -0.37 9.56
CA LEU A 152 15.94 -0.86 9.06
C LEU A 152 17.15 0.00 9.41
N ASN A 153 16.99 1.07 10.16
CA ASN A 153 18.12 1.92 10.55
C ASN A 153 18.96 1.25 11.65
N ILE A 154 20.22 1.61 11.72
CA ILE A 154 21.13 1.16 12.79
C ILE A 154 21.18 2.19 13.91
N HIS A 155 21.48 1.75 15.13
CA HIS A 155 21.74 2.61 16.29
C HIS A 155 23.08 3.35 16.09
N ARG A 156 23.09 4.41 15.31
CA ARG A 156 24.31 5.17 15.00
C ARG A 156 24.62 6.26 16.01
N ASN A 157 23.57 6.93 16.49
CA ASN A 157 23.69 8.03 17.43
C ASN A 157 22.73 7.78 18.60
N PRO A 158 23.21 7.74 19.85
CA PRO A 158 22.37 7.46 21.02
C PRO A 158 21.28 8.53 21.25
N LEU A 159 21.45 9.72 20.69
CA LEU A 159 20.44 10.80 20.76
C LEU A 159 19.35 10.70 19.68
N CYS A 160 19.39 9.70 18.81
CA CYS A 160 18.34 9.51 17.82
C CYS A 160 17.04 9.07 18.49
N GLY A 161 15.97 9.86 18.31
CA GLY A 161 14.66 9.62 18.95
C GLY A 161 13.94 8.36 18.45
N ARG A 162 14.44 7.70 17.38
CA ARG A 162 13.87 6.49 16.80
C ARG A 162 14.68 5.22 17.08
N ASN A 163 15.73 5.28 17.90
CA ASN A 163 16.53 4.09 18.22
C ASN A 163 15.70 2.96 18.82
N PHE A 164 14.63 3.27 19.54
CA PHE A 164 13.78 2.28 20.19
C PHE A 164 13.18 1.26 19.21
N GLU A 165 12.92 1.65 17.96
CA GLU A 165 12.31 0.79 16.95
C GLU A 165 13.31 0.05 16.07
N TYR A 166 14.62 0.36 16.19
CA TYR A 166 15.68 -0.31 15.45
C TYR A 166 16.21 -1.52 16.21
N TYR A 167 16.74 -2.51 15.49
CA TYR A 167 17.15 -3.77 16.09
C TYR A 167 18.52 -3.68 16.76
N SER A 168 19.53 -3.10 16.11
CA SER A 168 20.90 -3.09 16.60
C SER A 168 21.73 -1.97 15.98
N GLU A 169 22.92 -1.72 16.58
CA GLU A 169 24.02 -0.98 15.95
C GLU A 169 24.79 -1.85 14.93
N ASP A 170 24.72 -3.17 15.08
CA ASP A 170 25.39 -4.13 14.22
C ASP A 170 24.53 -4.41 12.97
N PRO A 171 25.03 -4.10 11.75
CA PRO A 171 24.32 -4.35 10.53
C PRO A 171 24.10 -5.85 10.24
N LEU A 172 24.92 -6.76 10.81
CA LEU A 172 24.74 -8.21 10.64
C LEU A 172 23.52 -8.70 11.42
N VAL A 173 23.43 -8.37 12.71
CA VAL A 173 22.26 -8.71 13.55
C VAL A 173 20.96 -8.23 12.91
N ARG A 174 21.01 -7.05 12.32
CA ARG A 174 19.88 -6.49 11.61
C ARG A 174 19.54 -7.21 10.30
N SER A 175 20.52 -7.70 9.55
CA SER A 175 20.28 -8.36 8.25
C SER A 175 19.68 -9.74 8.39
N GLU A 176 19.94 -10.44 9.46
CA GLU A 176 19.38 -11.77 9.71
C GLU A 176 17.89 -11.72 10.02
N GLU A 177 17.39 -10.63 10.60
CA GLU A 177 15.96 -10.36 10.81
C GLU A 177 15.17 -10.20 9.50
N HIS A 178 15.86 -9.94 8.36
CA HIS A 178 15.26 -9.76 7.04
C HIS A 178 15.12 -11.04 6.24
N THR A 179 15.80 -12.09 6.60
CA THR A 179 15.79 -13.36 5.85
C THR A 179 14.62 -14.27 6.22
N SER A 180 13.81 -13.90 7.22
CA SER A 180 12.51 -14.52 7.42
C SER A 180 11.58 -14.02 6.31
N GLU A 181 11.45 -14.80 5.24
CA GLU A 181 10.48 -14.57 4.18
C GLU A 181 9.07 -14.47 4.77
N LEU A 182 8.41 -13.34 4.54
CA LEU A 182 6.98 -13.17 4.77
C LEU A 182 6.18 -14.01 3.77
#